data_e1349ca52511bc7612c0331be0e7bb01
#
_entry.id   e1349ca52511bc7612c0331be0e7bb01
#
_cell.length_a   1.000
_cell.length_b   1.000
_cell.length_c   1.000
_cell.angle_alpha   90.00
_cell.angle_beta   90.00
_cell.angle_gamma   90.00
#
_symmetry.space_group_name_H-M   'P 1'
#
loop_
_entity.id
_entity.type
_entity.pdbx_description
1 polymer ?
#
loop_
_entity_poly.entity_id
_entity_poly.type
_entity_poly.pdbx_seq_one_letter_code
_entity_poly.pdbx_strand_id
1 'polypeptide(L)'
;MSIKLLPCDYADSEMIVAWLNSESKKGNQLTSINSLFAKFKHEEKCYYYTQVNSVTDQYEFAQNGACTKEEMIAKMKERGFIYCGKCGSYLYFGCESLKLIEYFDTKEKHESALINAYRPQLLLLLI
;
A
#
# COMPACT_ATOMS: atom_id res chain seq x y z
N MET A 1 -19.19 -13.84 -1.07
CA MET A 1 -18.38 -12.84 -0.37
C MET A 1 -18.06 -13.35 1.03
N SER A 2 -16.82 -13.26 1.45
CA SER A 2 -16.40 -13.66 2.78
C SER A 2 -15.79 -12.48 3.53
N ILE A 3 -15.91 -12.54 4.89
CA ILE A 3 -15.33 -11.55 5.77
C ILE A 3 -14.37 -12.29 6.69
N LYS A 4 -13.12 -11.84 6.78
CA LYS A 4 -12.10 -12.44 7.64
C LYS A 4 -11.51 -11.40 8.57
N LEU A 5 -11.21 -11.80 9.81
CA LEU A 5 -10.44 -10.97 10.72
C LEU A 5 -9.00 -10.88 10.24
N LEU A 6 -8.34 -9.75 10.49
CA LEU A 6 -6.92 -9.61 10.18
C LEU A 6 -6.12 -10.66 10.97
N PRO A 7 -5.08 -11.27 10.36
CA PRO A 7 -4.29 -12.32 11.02
C PRO A 7 -3.33 -11.81 12.08
N CYS A 8 -3.15 -10.48 12.16
CA CYS A 8 -2.18 -9.83 13.04
C CYS A 8 -2.65 -8.41 13.36
N ASP A 9 -1.84 -7.68 14.14
CA ASP A 9 -2.09 -6.27 14.41
C ASP A 9 -2.06 -5.47 13.11
N TYR A 10 -2.97 -4.50 12.98
CA TYR A 10 -3.05 -3.65 11.78
C TYR A 10 -1.78 -2.83 11.53
N ALA A 11 -0.91 -2.68 12.53
CA ALA A 11 0.38 -2.00 12.37
C ALA A 11 1.40 -2.83 11.59
N ASP A 12 1.21 -4.15 11.49
CA ASP A 12 2.12 -5.04 10.74
C ASP A 12 1.67 -5.16 9.28
N SER A 13 1.89 -4.10 8.51
CA SER A 13 1.40 -4.02 7.13
C SER A 13 2.06 -5.01 6.18
N GLU A 14 3.33 -5.37 6.41
CA GLU A 14 4.03 -6.35 5.58
C GLU A 14 3.39 -7.74 5.69
N MET A 15 3.04 -8.14 6.90
CA MET A 15 2.35 -9.41 7.13
C MET A 15 0.94 -9.39 6.54
N ILE A 16 0.24 -8.27 6.64
CA ILE A 16 -1.09 -8.11 6.02
C ILE A 16 -0.98 -8.24 4.51
N VAL A 17 -0.03 -7.58 3.87
CA VAL A 17 0.18 -7.69 2.41
C VAL A 17 0.48 -9.14 2.02
N ALA A 18 1.36 -9.83 2.75
CA ALA A 18 1.67 -11.23 2.48
C ALA A 18 0.41 -12.11 2.58
N TRP A 19 -0.42 -11.87 3.59
CA TRP A 19 -1.68 -12.58 3.76
C TRP A 19 -2.67 -12.30 2.63
N LEU A 20 -2.83 -11.04 2.21
CA LEU A 20 -3.69 -10.66 1.09
C LEU A 20 -3.25 -11.36 -0.21
N ASN A 21 -1.95 -11.39 -0.47
CA ASN A 21 -1.41 -12.08 -1.65
C ASN A 21 -1.60 -13.60 -1.57
N SER A 22 -1.49 -14.19 -0.39
CA SER A 22 -1.78 -15.60 -0.16
C SER A 22 -3.26 -15.91 -0.44
N GLU A 23 -4.18 -15.09 0.06
CA GLU A 23 -5.62 -15.24 -0.19
C GLU A 23 -5.94 -15.08 -1.68
N SER A 24 -5.29 -14.16 -2.37
CA SER A 24 -5.46 -13.95 -3.81
C SER A 24 -5.12 -15.22 -4.61
N LYS A 25 -4.06 -15.91 -4.24
CA LYS A 25 -3.67 -17.18 -4.89
C LYS A 25 -4.72 -18.29 -4.70
N LYS A 26 -5.52 -18.22 -3.64
CA LYS A 26 -6.62 -19.15 -3.37
C LYS A 26 -7.91 -18.77 -4.08
N GLY A 27 -7.92 -17.67 -4.83
CA GLY A 27 -9.09 -17.18 -5.52
C GLY A 27 -9.91 -16.16 -4.72
N ASN A 28 -9.41 -15.68 -3.59
CA ASN A 28 -10.09 -14.71 -2.74
C ASN A 28 -9.49 -13.32 -2.97
N GLN A 29 -10.23 -12.45 -3.68
CA GLN A 29 -9.76 -11.11 -4.01
C GLN A 29 -10.35 -10.07 -3.06
N LEU A 30 -9.51 -9.18 -2.57
CA LEU A 30 -9.89 -8.16 -1.61
C LEU A 30 -10.83 -7.14 -2.23
N THR A 31 -11.97 -6.87 -1.58
CA THR A 31 -12.90 -5.80 -1.97
C THR A 31 -12.77 -4.59 -1.07
N SER A 32 -12.55 -4.80 0.23
CA SER A 32 -12.33 -3.72 1.19
C SER A 32 -11.60 -4.23 2.42
N ILE A 33 -10.91 -3.33 3.09
CA ILE A 33 -10.17 -3.63 4.33
C ILE A 33 -10.29 -2.47 5.30
N ASN A 34 -10.34 -2.78 6.59
CA ASN A 34 -10.23 -1.81 7.68
C ASN A 34 -9.31 -2.39 8.77
N SER A 35 -9.22 -1.73 9.92
CA SER A 35 -8.29 -2.14 10.97
C SER A 35 -8.64 -3.46 11.67
N LEU A 36 -9.83 -4.02 11.43
CA LEU A 36 -10.29 -5.26 12.06
C LEU A 36 -10.58 -6.37 11.06
N PHE A 37 -11.16 -6.04 9.89
CA PHE A 37 -11.67 -7.00 8.93
C PHE A 37 -11.20 -6.72 7.53
N ALA A 38 -11.12 -7.79 6.73
CA ALA A 38 -11.00 -7.72 5.28
C ALA A 38 -12.18 -8.45 4.65
N LYS A 39 -12.74 -7.89 3.58
CA LYS A 39 -13.81 -8.50 2.80
C LYS A 39 -13.25 -8.98 1.48
N PHE A 40 -13.60 -10.21 1.11
CA PHE A 40 -13.12 -10.86 -0.10
C PHE A 40 -14.30 -11.30 -0.98
N LYS A 41 -14.07 -11.30 -2.29
CA LYS A 41 -14.95 -11.94 -3.26
C LYS A 41 -14.18 -13.07 -3.94
N HIS A 42 -14.88 -14.14 -4.33
CA HIS A 42 -14.26 -15.21 -5.11
C HIS A 42 -14.16 -14.76 -6.57
N GLU A 43 -12.92 -14.80 -7.11
CA GLU A 43 -12.65 -14.42 -8.50
C GLU A 43 -11.41 -15.19 -8.97
N GLU A 44 -11.48 -15.77 -10.15
CA GLU A 44 -10.36 -16.56 -10.71
C GLU A 44 -9.17 -15.67 -11.07
N LYS A 45 -9.42 -14.41 -11.46
CA LYS A 45 -8.38 -13.48 -11.80
C LYS A 45 -7.56 -13.12 -10.58
N CYS A 46 -6.25 -13.29 -10.68
CA CYS A 46 -5.33 -13.03 -9.57
C CYS A 46 -4.94 -11.55 -9.54
N TYR A 47 -5.10 -10.93 -8.38
CA TYR A 47 -4.63 -9.57 -8.11
C TYR A 47 -3.42 -9.62 -7.19
N TYR A 48 -2.63 -8.57 -7.24
CA TYR A 48 -1.44 -8.39 -6.40
C TYR A 48 -1.65 -7.16 -5.53
N TYR A 49 -1.27 -7.25 -4.25
CA TYR A 49 -1.57 -6.21 -3.26
C TYR A 49 -0.30 -5.57 -2.72
N THR A 50 -0.39 -4.29 -2.42
CA THR A 50 0.68 -3.51 -1.79
C THR A 50 0.09 -2.51 -0.82
N GLN A 51 0.95 -1.85 -0.06
CA GLN A 51 0.55 -0.82 0.90
C GLN A 51 1.39 0.44 0.72
N VAL A 52 0.80 1.56 1.12
CA VAL A 52 1.48 2.85 1.19
C VAL A 52 1.22 3.42 2.58
N ASN A 53 2.27 3.87 3.26
CA ASN A 53 2.12 4.56 4.53
C ASN A 53 1.79 6.03 4.26
N SER A 54 0.60 6.49 4.68
CA SER A 54 0.13 7.85 4.40
C SER A 54 0.93 8.94 5.11
N VAL A 55 1.77 8.58 6.08
CA VAL A 55 2.64 9.51 6.80
C VAL A 55 4.06 9.51 6.23
N THR A 56 4.70 8.32 6.15
CA THR A 56 6.11 8.22 5.75
C THR A 56 6.32 8.26 4.24
N ASP A 57 5.36 7.79 3.45
CA ASP A 57 5.48 7.72 2.00
C ASP A 57 4.91 8.94 1.28
N GLN A 58 4.38 9.92 2.00
CA GLN A 58 3.74 11.10 1.39
C GLN A 58 4.68 11.90 0.48
N TYR A 59 5.98 11.88 0.74
CA TYR A 59 6.96 12.63 -0.05
C TYR A 59 7.11 12.11 -1.47
N GLU A 60 6.86 10.85 -1.71
CA GLU A 60 6.87 10.27 -3.05
C GLU A 60 5.79 10.88 -3.94
N PHE A 61 4.67 11.25 -3.34
CA PHE A 61 3.50 11.76 -4.05
C PHE A 61 3.41 13.29 -4.04
N ALA A 62 4.15 13.95 -3.15
CA ALA A 62 4.11 15.39 -3.03
C ALA A 62 5.01 16.07 -4.06
N GLN A 63 4.48 17.08 -4.74
CA GLN A 63 5.28 17.94 -5.63
C GLN A 63 5.78 19.17 -4.88
N ASN A 64 4.95 19.77 -4.04
CA ASN A 64 5.24 20.99 -3.29
C ASN A 64 4.72 20.88 -1.86
N GLY A 65 5.41 20.13 -1.00
CA GLY A 65 5.03 19.97 0.40
C GLY A 65 4.24 18.71 0.68
N ALA A 66 3.39 18.74 1.70
CA ALA A 66 2.63 17.57 2.13
C ALA A 66 1.55 17.17 1.13
N CYS A 67 1.35 15.87 0.96
CA CYS A 67 0.34 15.28 0.12
C CYS A 67 -0.78 14.71 1.00
N THR A 68 -2.04 15.00 0.69
CA THR A 68 -3.15 14.44 1.43
C THR A 68 -3.35 12.97 1.08
N LYS A 69 -4.07 12.25 1.96
CA LYS A 69 -4.46 10.86 1.70
C LYS A 69 -5.22 10.72 0.38
N GLU A 70 -6.16 11.62 0.13
CA GLU A 70 -6.98 11.64 -1.09
C GLU A 70 -6.12 11.86 -2.34
N GLU A 71 -5.10 12.71 -2.26
CA GLU A 71 -4.14 12.93 -3.35
C GLU A 71 -3.29 11.69 -3.61
N MET A 72 -2.86 11.00 -2.56
CA MET A 72 -2.10 9.75 -2.68
C MET A 72 -2.95 8.67 -3.37
N ILE A 73 -4.20 8.52 -2.97
CA ILE A 73 -5.14 7.57 -3.57
C ILE A 73 -5.35 7.90 -5.05
N ALA A 74 -5.55 9.17 -5.39
CA ALA A 74 -5.75 9.61 -6.77
C ALA A 74 -4.53 9.30 -7.64
N LYS A 75 -3.32 9.57 -7.15
CA LYS A 75 -2.07 9.29 -7.88
C LYS A 75 -1.83 7.79 -8.07
N MET A 76 -2.13 6.97 -7.06
CA MET A 76 -2.03 5.52 -7.20
C MET A 76 -3.04 4.99 -8.22
N LYS A 77 -4.25 5.53 -8.23
CA LYS A 77 -5.27 5.17 -9.21
C LYS A 77 -4.82 5.50 -10.64
N GLU A 78 -4.18 6.64 -10.84
CA GLU A 78 -3.60 7.02 -12.13
C GLU A 78 -2.55 6.02 -12.61
N ARG A 79 -1.81 5.40 -11.69
CA ARG A 79 -0.80 4.39 -11.99
C ARG A 79 -1.38 2.99 -12.25
N GLY A 80 -2.68 2.81 -12.10
CA GLY A 80 -3.37 1.54 -12.34
C GLY A 80 -3.70 0.72 -11.11
N PHE A 81 -3.58 1.32 -9.92
CA PHE A 81 -3.92 0.65 -8.66
C PHE A 81 -5.37 0.90 -8.27
N ILE A 82 -5.96 -0.08 -7.57
CA ILE A 82 -7.31 -0.01 -7.02
C ILE A 82 -7.19 0.16 -5.51
N TYR A 83 -7.81 1.21 -4.98
CA TYR A 83 -7.82 1.44 -3.53
C TYR A 83 -8.77 0.47 -2.84
N CYS A 84 -8.27 -0.23 -1.81
CA CYS A 84 -9.03 -1.24 -1.09
C CYS A 84 -9.42 -0.84 0.33
N GLY A 85 -8.76 0.13 0.92
CA GLY A 85 -9.07 0.58 2.27
C GLY A 85 -7.86 1.00 3.08
N LYS A 86 -8.11 1.34 4.33
CA LYS A 86 -7.11 1.90 5.23
C LYS A 86 -7.09 1.14 6.56
N CYS A 87 -5.88 0.85 7.04
CA CYS A 87 -5.63 0.32 8.38
C CYS A 87 -4.64 1.26 9.09
N GLY A 88 -5.12 2.07 10.03
CA GLY A 88 -4.26 3.07 10.66
C GLY A 88 -3.71 4.06 9.63
N SER A 89 -2.39 4.18 9.50
CA SER A 89 -1.74 5.03 8.51
C SER A 89 -1.47 4.34 7.18
N TYR A 90 -1.78 3.04 7.05
CA TYR A 90 -1.50 2.27 5.85
C TYR A 90 -2.70 2.25 4.90
N LEU A 91 -2.44 2.59 3.64
CA LEU A 91 -3.42 2.52 2.55
C LEU A 91 -3.13 1.28 1.72
N TYR A 92 -4.14 0.46 1.47
CA TYR A 92 -3.98 -0.80 0.73
C TYR A 92 -4.52 -0.68 -0.68
N PHE A 93 -3.73 -1.19 -1.63
CA PHE A 93 -4.04 -1.14 -3.05
C PHE A 93 -3.84 -2.49 -3.69
N GLY A 94 -4.61 -2.75 -4.74
CA GLY A 94 -4.46 -3.93 -5.56
C GLY A 94 -4.27 -3.57 -7.03
N CYS A 95 -3.67 -4.47 -7.80
CA CYS A 95 -3.57 -4.34 -9.24
C CYS A 95 -3.45 -5.71 -9.89
N GLU A 96 -3.67 -5.75 -11.21
CA GLU A 96 -3.61 -6.98 -11.99
C GLU A 96 -2.20 -7.31 -12.49
N SER A 97 -1.28 -6.35 -12.47
CA SER A 97 0.05 -6.48 -13.04
C SER A 97 1.12 -6.74 -11.98
N LEU A 98 1.73 -7.93 -12.03
CA LEU A 98 2.87 -8.25 -11.17
C LEU A 98 4.05 -7.32 -11.44
N LYS A 99 4.29 -6.95 -12.69
CA LYS A 99 5.37 -6.02 -13.05
C LYS A 99 5.19 -4.64 -12.43
N LEU A 100 3.96 -4.15 -12.37
CA LEU A 100 3.65 -2.86 -11.76
C LEU A 100 3.91 -2.90 -10.25
N ILE A 101 3.50 -3.97 -9.57
CA ILE A 101 3.76 -4.17 -8.14
C ILE A 101 5.26 -4.25 -7.86
N GLU A 102 6.00 -5.04 -8.62
CA GLU A 102 7.44 -5.18 -8.43
C GLU A 102 8.17 -3.87 -8.64
N TYR A 103 7.82 -3.12 -9.67
CA TYR A 103 8.41 -1.81 -9.93
C TYR A 103 8.15 -0.84 -8.78
N PHE A 104 6.91 -0.76 -8.32
CA PHE A 104 6.51 0.13 -7.23
C PHE A 104 7.24 -0.22 -5.92
N ASP A 105 7.23 -1.50 -5.54
CA ASP A 105 7.83 -1.94 -4.27
C ASP A 105 9.36 -1.82 -4.26
N THR A 106 10.03 -2.12 -5.39
CA THR A 106 11.49 -2.13 -5.42
C THR A 106 12.12 -0.78 -5.73
N LYS A 107 11.52 0.02 -6.61
CA LYS A 107 12.08 1.31 -7.01
C LYS A 107 11.49 2.48 -6.24
N GLU A 108 10.21 2.76 -6.42
CA GLU A 108 9.60 3.96 -5.87
C GLU A 108 9.54 3.94 -4.35
N LYS A 109 9.04 2.84 -3.79
CA LYS A 109 8.83 2.73 -2.35
C LYS A 109 10.14 2.64 -1.58
N HIS A 110 11.10 1.89 -2.12
CA HIS A 110 12.42 1.77 -1.49
C HIS A 110 13.17 3.09 -1.51
N GLU A 111 13.17 3.81 -2.63
CA GLU A 111 13.78 5.13 -2.74
C GLU A 111 13.14 6.13 -1.78
N SER A 112 11.80 6.14 -1.70
CA SER A 112 11.07 6.99 -0.76
C SER A 112 11.45 6.69 0.68
N ALA A 113 11.55 5.43 1.07
CA ALA A 113 11.94 5.02 2.41
C ALA A 113 13.37 5.46 2.74
N LEU A 114 14.30 5.34 1.80
CA LEU A 114 15.69 5.79 1.97
C LEU A 114 15.76 7.31 2.14
N ILE A 115 15.05 8.07 1.33
CA ILE A 115 15.01 9.52 1.43
C ILE A 115 14.48 9.94 2.80
N ASN A 116 13.40 9.33 3.27
CA ASN A 116 12.83 9.63 4.58
C ASN A 116 13.77 9.27 5.72
N ALA A 117 14.51 8.16 5.61
CA ALA A 117 15.48 7.74 6.63
C ALA A 117 16.66 8.69 6.76
N TYR A 118 17.16 9.22 5.65
CA TYR A 118 18.35 10.08 5.62
C TYR A 118 18.05 11.58 5.63
N ARG A 119 16.79 11.97 5.54
CA ARG A 119 16.40 13.38 5.44
C ARG A 119 16.93 14.27 6.56
N PRO A 120 16.89 13.88 7.86
CA PRO A 120 17.46 14.70 8.92
C PRO A 120 18.96 14.94 8.75
N GLN A 121 19.70 13.94 8.28
CA GLN A 121 21.14 14.04 8.05
C GLN A 121 21.46 14.96 6.87
N LEU A 122 20.65 14.92 5.82
CA LEU A 122 20.81 15.83 4.67
C LEU A 122 20.57 17.29 5.09
N LEU A 123 19.58 17.54 5.94
CA LEU A 123 19.32 18.89 6.48
C LEU A 123 20.48 19.41 7.30
N LEU A 124 21.12 18.55 8.11
CA LEU A 124 22.30 18.93 8.90
C LEU A 124 23.51 19.28 8.00
N LEU A 125 23.66 18.60 6.88
CA LEU A 125 24.74 18.89 5.93
C LEU A 125 24.52 20.18 5.17
N LEU A 126 23.29 20.63 5.00
CA LEU A 126 22.94 21.86 4.29
C LEU A 126 22.99 23.11 5.17
N ILE A 127 23.02 22.95 6.49
CA ILE A 127 23.15 24.03 7.48
C ILE A 127 24.61 24.30 7.80
#